data_5753e81f9f5fab33d865858ab996fe51
#
_entry.id   5753e81f9f5fab33d865858ab996fe51
#
_cell.length_a   1.000
_cell.length_b   1.000
_cell.length_c   1.000
_cell.angle_alpha   90.00
_cell.angle_beta   90.00
_cell.angle_gamma   90.00
#
_symmetry.space_group_name_H-M   'P 1'
#
loop_
_entity.id
_entity.type
_entity.pdbx_description
1 polymer ?
#
loop_
_entity_poly.entity_id
_entity_poly.type
_entity_poly.pdbx_seq_one_letter_code
_entity_poly.pdbx_strand_id
1 'polypeptide(L)' 'MKDLSTDELAELRESFDHCDSNGDGWIIAGEFATLLTALDQDLSEDECLLAFEMTDADGDGKISFEEFMGWWTGE' A
#
# COMPACT_ATOMS: atom_id res chain seq x y z
N MET A 1 -2.17 10.47 14.78
CA MET A 1 -1.24 9.37 14.43
C MET A 1 -1.83 8.04 14.84
N LYS A 2 -1.72 7.05 13.96
CA LYS A 2 -2.24 5.72 14.23
C LYS A 2 -1.10 4.79 14.65
N ASP A 3 -1.21 4.21 15.82
CA ASP A 3 -0.23 3.28 16.33
C ASP A 3 -0.58 1.87 15.88
N LEU A 4 0.37 1.19 15.28
CA LEU A 4 0.20 -0.18 14.82
C LEU A 4 0.89 -1.12 15.81
N SER A 5 0.20 -2.23 16.13
CA SER A 5 0.84 -3.27 16.91
C SER A 5 1.86 -4.02 16.03
N THR A 6 2.73 -4.77 16.65
CA THR A 6 3.69 -5.59 15.92
C THR A 6 2.99 -6.56 14.98
N ASP A 7 1.89 -7.14 15.44
CA ASP A 7 1.10 -8.08 14.63
C ASP A 7 0.50 -7.41 13.40
N GLU A 8 -0.04 -6.20 13.57
CA GLU A 8 -0.61 -5.45 12.46
C GLU A 8 0.47 -5.09 11.45
N LEU A 9 1.62 -4.64 11.93
CA LEU A 9 2.73 -4.27 11.07
C LEU A 9 3.23 -5.47 10.27
N ALA A 10 3.38 -6.61 10.91
CA ALA A 10 3.80 -7.84 10.25
C ALA A 10 2.79 -8.28 9.18
N GLU A 11 1.51 -8.16 9.49
CA GLU A 11 0.44 -8.51 8.56
C GLU A 11 0.45 -7.59 7.32
N LEU A 12 0.62 -6.30 7.53
CA LEU A 12 0.71 -5.35 6.43
C LEU A 12 1.93 -5.62 5.56
N ARG A 13 3.06 -5.89 6.17
CA ARG A 13 4.28 -6.21 5.45
C ARG A 13 4.13 -7.48 4.63
N GLU A 14 3.54 -8.50 5.22
CA GLU A 14 3.30 -9.76 4.52
C GLU A 14 2.37 -9.55 3.32
N SER A 15 1.31 -8.79 3.50
CA SER A 15 0.39 -8.48 2.41
C SER A 15 1.09 -7.70 1.30
N PHE A 16 1.91 -6.73 1.68
CA PHE A 16 2.68 -5.95 0.72
C PHE A 16 3.62 -6.85 -0.09
N ASP A 17 4.38 -7.70 0.59
CA ASP A 17 5.30 -8.61 -0.05
C ASP A 17 4.58 -9.58 -0.99
N HIS A 18 3.39 -10.02 -0.61
CA HIS A 18 2.59 -10.92 -1.43
C HIS A 18 2.14 -10.23 -2.74
N CYS A 19 1.88 -8.94 -2.67
CA CYS A 19 1.46 -8.16 -3.84
C CYS A 19 2.65 -7.71 -4.70
N ASP A 20 3.85 -7.72 -4.14
CA ASP A 20 5.06 -7.34 -4.85
C ASP A 20 5.56 -8.51 -5.72
N SER A 21 5.02 -8.62 -6.93
CA SER A 21 5.31 -9.75 -7.82
C SER A 21 6.78 -9.84 -8.20
N ASN A 22 7.45 -8.72 -8.28
CA ASN A 22 8.85 -8.67 -8.69
C ASN A 22 9.83 -8.88 -7.54
N GLY A 23 9.36 -8.72 -6.31
CA GLY A 23 10.22 -8.84 -5.14
C GLY A 23 11.24 -7.72 -5.03
N ASP A 24 10.95 -6.56 -5.63
CA ASP A 24 11.89 -5.43 -5.65
C ASP A 24 11.61 -4.39 -4.55
N GLY A 25 10.60 -4.64 -3.72
CA GLY A 25 10.24 -3.72 -2.64
C GLY A 25 9.31 -2.60 -3.06
N TRP A 26 8.79 -2.64 -4.29
CA TRP A 26 7.89 -1.63 -4.84
C TRP A 26 6.67 -2.28 -5.45
N ILE A 27 5.54 -1.58 -5.41
CA ILE A 27 4.31 -2.06 -6.05
C ILE A 27 3.76 -0.97 -6.98
N ILE A 28 3.12 -1.42 -8.06
CA ILE A 28 2.47 -0.52 -9.03
C ILE A 28 0.99 -0.37 -8.67
N ALA A 29 0.27 0.50 -9.41
CA ALA A 29 -1.12 0.81 -9.11
C ALA A 29 -2.02 -0.43 -9.06
N GLY A 30 -1.86 -1.36 -10.00
CA GLY A 30 -2.65 -2.59 -10.02
C GLY A 30 -2.40 -3.46 -8.79
N GLU A 31 -1.14 -3.55 -8.37
CA GLU A 31 -0.76 -4.30 -7.19
C GLU A 31 -1.27 -3.61 -5.92
N PHE A 32 -1.27 -2.28 -5.91
CA PHE A 32 -1.81 -1.52 -4.79
C PHE A 32 -3.29 -1.79 -4.59
N ALA A 33 -4.06 -1.83 -5.68
CA ALA A 33 -5.49 -2.16 -5.59
C ALA A 33 -5.70 -3.56 -5.02
N THR A 34 -4.89 -4.53 -5.44
CA THR A 34 -4.94 -5.89 -4.90
C THR A 34 -4.61 -5.90 -3.41
N LEU A 35 -3.60 -5.13 -3.02
CA LEU A 35 -3.20 -5.02 -1.62
C LEU A 35 -4.35 -4.48 -0.75
N LEU A 36 -5.00 -3.40 -1.21
CA LEU A 36 -6.10 -2.82 -0.47
C LEU A 36 -7.27 -3.80 -0.34
N THR A 37 -7.55 -4.55 -1.39
CA THR A 37 -8.60 -5.57 -1.35
C THR A 37 -8.25 -6.65 -0.31
N ALA A 38 -6.99 -7.07 -0.26
CA ALA A 38 -6.52 -8.05 0.71
C ALA A 38 -6.64 -7.55 2.15
N LEU A 39 -6.59 -6.24 2.34
CA LEU A 39 -6.71 -5.61 3.65
C LEU A 39 -8.14 -5.17 3.98
N ASP A 40 -9.12 -5.67 3.23
CA ASP A 40 -10.55 -5.35 3.42
C ASP A 40 -10.88 -3.87 3.22
N GLN A 41 -10.10 -3.18 2.43
CA GLN A 41 -10.39 -1.80 2.06
C GLN A 41 -11.29 -1.82 0.84
N ASP A 42 -12.55 -1.49 1.04
CA ASP A 42 -13.56 -1.54 -0.02
C ASP A 42 -13.59 -0.24 -0.81
N LEU A 43 -12.58 -0.05 -1.64
CA LEU A 43 -12.44 1.14 -2.48
C LEU A 43 -12.75 0.82 -3.92
N SER A 44 -13.37 1.77 -4.62
CA SER A 44 -13.59 1.65 -6.05
C SER A 44 -12.26 1.79 -6.78
N GLU A 45 -12.25 1.46 -8.07
CA GLU A 45 -11.06 1.59 -8.89
C GLU A 45 -10.53 3.02 -8.90
N ASP A 46 -11.43 3.99 -9.06
CA ASP A 46 -11.05 5.39 -9.04
C ASP A 46 -10.47 5.81 -7.70
N GLU A 47 -11.05 5.33 -6.62
CA GLU A 47 -10.55 5.63 -5.27
C GLU A 47 -9.18 5.00 -5.04
N CYS A 48 -8.96 3.80 -5.56
CA CYS A 48 -7.65 3.15 -5.47
C CYS A 48 -6.59 3.93 -6.23
N LEU A 49 -6.94 4.42 -7.42
CA LEU A 49 -6.00 5.22 -8.22
C LEU A 49 -5.66 6.53 -7.53
N LEU A 50 -6.67 7.19 -6.95
CA LEU A 50 -6.45 8.44 -6.22
C LEU A 50 -5.55 8.20 -5.01
N ALA A 51 -5.83 7.15 -4.25
CA ALA A 51 -5.00 6.80 -3.09
C ALA A 51 -3.57 6.49 -3.51
N PHE A 52 -3.41 5.81 -4.65
CA PHE A 52 -2.09 5.49 -5.17
C PHE A 52 -1.32 6.77 -5.50
N GLU A 53 -1.95 7.72 -6.17
CA GLU A 53 -1.33 9.01 -6.50
C GLU A 53 -0.91 9.77 -5.24
N MET A 54 -1.75 9.76 -4.23
CA MET A 54 -1.44 10.44 -2.96
C MET A 54 -0.29 9.76 -2.21
N THR A 55 -0.14 8.46 -2.41
CA THR A 55 0.89 7.67 -1.73
C THR A 55 2.22 7.72 -2.46
N ASP A 56 2.17 7.86 -3.78
CA ASP A 56 3.36 7.90 -4.64
C ASP A 56 4.01 9.27 -4.55
N ALA A 57 4.84 9.47 -3.54
CA ALA A 57 5.44 10.77 -3.27
C ALA A 57 6.43 11.20 -4.35
N ASP A 58 7.08 10.25 -4.99
CA ASP A 58 8.10 10.52 -6.00
C ASP A 58 7.51 10.68 -7.40
N GLY A 59 6.29 10.24 -7.60
CA GLY A 59 5.65 10.31 -8.91
C GLY A 59 6.26 9.37 -9.94
N ASP A 60 6.88 8.28 -9.50
CA ASP A 60 7.56 7.34 -10.40
C ASP A 60 6.69 6.18 -10.87
N GLY A 61 5.42 6.16 -10.45
CA GLY A 61 4.49 5.12 -10.86
C GLY A 61 4.49 3.87 -10.00
N LYS A 62 5.20 3.91 -8.87
CA LYS A 62 5.24 2.80 -7.92
C LYS A 62 5.49 3.33 -6.51
N ILE A 63 5.11 2.53 -5.52
CA ILE A 63 5.26 2.92 -4.11
C ILE A 63 6.04 1.86 -3.35
N SER A 64 6.80 2.33 -2.35
CA SER A 64 7.53 1.46 -1.45
C SER A 64 6.67 1.16 -0.22
N PHE A 65 7.14 0.24 0.60
CA PHE A 65 6.44 -0.08 1.84
C PHE A 65 6.38 1.16 2.77
N GLU A 66 7.44 1.95 2.81
CA GLU A 66 7.46 3.17 3.62
C GLU A 66 6.40 4.16 3.17
N GLU A 67 6.27 4.37 1.86
CA GLU A 67 5.24 5.25 1.31
C GLU A 67 3.86 4.71 1.63
N PHE A 68 3.65 3.41 1.50
CA PHE A 68 2.39 2.77 1.86
C PHE A 68 2.06 2.99 3.34
N MET A 69 3.04 2.81 4.21
CA MET A 69 2.82 2.99 5.65
C MET A 69 2.47 4.42 6.01
N GLY A 70 3.10 5.39 5.34
CA GLY A 70 2.77 6.79 5.54
C GLY A 70 1.30 7.08 5.22
N TRP A 71 0.84 6.55 4.11
CA TRP A 71 -0.57 6.69 3.72
C TRP A 71 -1.49 5.94 4.68
N TRP A 72 -1.13 4.72 5.04
CA TRP A 72 -1.94 3.85 5.90
C TRP A 72 -2.13 4.45 7.29
N THR A 73 -1.10 5.04 7.85
CA THR A 73 -1.15 5.64 9.19
C THR A 73 -1.68 7.07 9.18
N GLY A 74 -1.84 7.66 8.02
CA GLY A 74 -2.36 9.02 7.88
C GLY A 74 -1.33 10.11 8.16
N GLU A 75 -0.07 9.81 8.04
CA GLU A 75 1.00 10.79 8.25
C GLU A 75 1.45 11.48 6.97
#